data_bd8f899a2d68880f817fbf9fe023901d
#
_entry.id   bd8f899a2d68880f817fbf9fe023901d
#
_cell.length_a   1.000
_cell.length_b   1.000
_cell.length_c   1.000
_cell.angle_alpha   90.00
_cell.angle_beta   90.00
_cell.angle_gamma   90.00
#
_symmetry.space_group_name_H-M   'P 1'
#
loop_
_entity.id
_entity.type
_entity.pdbx_description
1 polymer ?
#
loop_
_entity_poly.entity_id
_entity_poly.type
_entity_poly.pdbx_seq_one_letter_code
_entity_poly.pdbx_strand_id
1 'polypeptide(L)'
;PDWRIEMRIKGEDIAAAYREIRGLSRKVEDPEYIRICFSQKASPGGYYWIFPKGENLVNVGLGVQMKEGFPNPKNMLYRSVLSKPSFLDSKVLEGGGGLVSTRRPMSNMVGNGILFVGDAAYQPNPVHGGGIGPSMVAGKLAAQAACRGIEDGDLSMESLWSYNVEFMKWYGAKAAGLDIFRIFLQKCSDDELNYGMANGLIKEEDLLKASLGEDLKLTVTEKARRFFRGLGRPSFLRALEKTAKNMKKMKSLYMRYPQPREFEVWLRQVNDIVREMEEMTF
;
A
#
# COMPACT_ATOMS: atom_id res chain seq x y z
N PRO A 1 -23.94 9.87 17.51
CA PRO A 1 -23.03 10.84 16.93
C PRO A 1 -22.75 10.40 15.51
N ASP A 2 -22.99 11.31 14.54
CA ASP A 2 -22.78 11.09 13.12
C ASP A 2 -21.30 11.10 12.74
N TRP A 3 -20.52 10.30 13.44
CA TRP A 3 -19.12 10.13 13.15
C TRP A 3 -18.99 9.16 11.99
N ARG A 4 -18.98 9.65 10.78
CA ARG A 4 -18.67 8.88 9.56
C ARG A 4 -17.19 8.52 9.49
N ILE A 5 -16.63 8.16 10.64
CA ILE A 5 -15.24 7.78 10.86
C ILE A 5 -15.17 6.26 10.93
N GLU A 6 -14.30 5.67 10.14
CA GLU A 6 -14.06 4.24 10.13
C GLU A 6 -13.30 3.83 11.40
N MET A 7 -14.03 3.41 12.43
CA MET A 7 -13.47 3.02 13.72
C MET A 7 -12.86 1.61 13.74
N ARG A 8 -13.04 0.84 12.67
CA ARG A 8 -12.52 -0.54 12.57
C ARG A 8 -11.85 -0.76 11.23
N ILE A 9 -10.70 -1.44 11.27
CA ILE A 9 -9.97 -1.90 10.11
C ILE A 9 -10.05 -3.43 10.05
N LYS A 10 -10.23 -3.99 8.85
CA LYS A 10 -10.22 -5.45 8.65
C LYS A 10 -8.80 -5.99 8.78
N GLY A 11 -8.64 -7.24 9.22
CA GLY A 11 -7.32 -7.88 9.28
C GLY A 11 -6.62 -7.95 7.94
N GLU A 12 -7.37 -8.13 6.86
CA GLU A 12 -6.86 -8.13 5.48
C GLU A 12 -6.26 -6.79 5.05
N ASP A 13 -6.61 -5.71 5.73
CA ASP A 13 -6.13 -4.35 5.48
C ASP A 13 -4.95 -3.95 6.40
N ILE A 14 -4.43 -4.89 7.19
CA ILE A 14 -3.29 -4.70 8.09
C ILE A 14 -2.20 -5.70 7.73
N ALA A 15 -0.95 -5.26 7.73
CA ALA A 15 0.21 -6.14 7.76
C ALA A 15 0.89 -6.09 9.13
N ALA A 16 1.21 -7.26 9.68
CA ALA A 16 2.15 -7.41 10.77
C ALA A 16 3.55 -7.55 10.18
N ALA A 17 4.48 -6.72 10.59
CA ALA A 17 5.85 -6.72 10.10
C ALA A 17 6.84 -7.00 11.24
N TYR A 18 7.94 -7.68 10.90
CA TYR A 18 9.09 -7.85 11.78
C TYR A 18 10.38 -7.66 11.00
N ARG A 19 11.34 -6.97 11.58
CA ARG A 19 12.63 -6.67 10.95
C ARG A 19 13.78 -6.79 11.94
N GLU A 20 14.97 -7.01 11.39
CA GLU A 20 16.22 -6.99 12.15
C GLU A 20 17.27 -6.16 11.41
N ILE A 21 18.12 -5.48 12.17
CA ILE A 21 19.41 -4.99 11.71
C ILE A 21 20.41 -6.11 12.00
N ARG A 22 21.09 -6.59 10.95
CA ARG A 22 22.03 -7.68 11.07
C ARG A 22 23.41 -7.30 10.53
N GLY A 23 24.44 -7.65 11.30
CA GLY A 23 25.82 -7.65 10.83
C GLY A 23 26.11 -8.96 10.11
N LEU A 24 26.57 -8.88 8.87
CA LEU A 24 26.96 -10.02 8.06
C LEU A 24 28.45 -10.31 8.25
N SER A 25 28.86 -11.58 8.14
CA SER A 25 30.27 -12.02 8.14
C SER A 25 31.01 -11.64 6.84
N ARG A 26 30.28 -11.25 5.80
CA ARG A 26 30.77 -10.86 4.48
C ARG A 26 30.16 -9.56 4.00
N LYS A 27 30.75 -8.96 2.96
CA LYS A 27 30.19 -7.76 2.36
C LYS A 27 28.81 -8.02 1.76
N VAL A 28 27.95 -7.02 1.84
CA VAL A 28 26.64 -7.03 1.19
C VAL A 28 26.84 -7.06 -0.32
N GLU A 29 26.15 -7.95 -1.00
CA GLU A 29 26.07 -7.95 -2.47
C GLU A 29 25.21 -6.77 -2.93
N ASP A 30 25.71 -6.02 -3.92
CA ASP A 30 25.03 -4.86 -4.52
C ASP A 30 24.54 -3.86 -3.45
N PRO A 31 25.44 -3.23 -2.67
CA PRO A 31 25.08 -2.39 -1.52
C PRO A 31 24.33 -1.11 -1.91
N GLU A 32 24.31 -0.76 -3.18
CA GLU A 32 23.57 0.38 -3.76
C GLU A 32 22.10 0.06 -4.06
N TYR A 33 21.69 -1.21 -4.03
CA TYR A 33 20.31 -1.60 -4.31
C TYR A 33 19.55 -2.06 -3.07
N ILE A 34 18.34 -1.55 -2.90
CA ILE A 34 17.36 -2.14 -2.00
C ILE A 34 16.67 -3.32 -2.73
N ARG A 35 16.42 -4.42 -2.00
CA ARG A 35 15.71 -5.57 -2.56
C ARG A 35 14.37 -5.72 -1.88
N ILE A 36 13.30 -5.76 -2.68
CA ILE A 36 11.94 -6.06 -2.25
C ILE A 36 11.50 -7.30 -3.01
N CYS A 37 11.10 -8.35 -2.29
CA CYS A 37 10.78 -9.64 -2.87
C CYS A 37 9.35 -10.05 -2.51
N PHE A 38 8.51 -10.18 -3.51
CA PHE A 38 7.16 -10.71 -3.37
C PHE A 38 7.22 -12.24 -3.41
N SER A 39 6.67 -12.89 -2.40
CA SER A 39 6.52 -14.34 -2.34
C SER A 39 5.43 -14.72 -1.35
N GLN A 40 4.35 -15.30 -1.84
CA GLN A 40 3.26 -15.78 -0.98
C GLN A 40 3.71 -16.89 -0.05
N LYS A 41 4.74 -17.66 -0.45
CA LYS A 41 5.31 -18.71 0.39
C LYS A 41 6.13 -18.16 1.56
N ALA A 42 6.86 -17.07 1.36
CA ALA A 42 7.73 -16.47 2.38
C ALA A 42 7.01 -15.42 3.22
N SER A 43 6.14 -14.63 2.61
CA SER A 43 5.44 -13.49 3.21
C SER A 43 4.01 -13.38 2.69
N PRO A 44 3.10 -14.24 3.14
CA PRO A 44 1.73 -14.29 2.65
C PRO A 44 1.01 -12.96 2.73
N GLY A 45 0.50 -12.47 1.59
CA GLY A 45 -0.18 -11.19 1.47
C GLY A 45 0.71 -9.95 1.63
N GLY A 46 2.03 -10.13 1.69
CA GLY A 46 3.01 -9.06 1.85
C GLY A 46 4.27 -9.27 1.02
N TYR A 47 5.41 -8.84 1.55
CA TYR A 47 6.72 -9.00 0.92
C TYR A 47 7.82 -9.07 1.99
N TYR A 48 9.02 -9.53 1.62
CA TYR A 48 10.22 -9.39 2.44
C TYR A 48 11.21 -8.44 1.77
N TRP A 49 12.07 -7.83 2.59
CA TRP A 49 13.05 -6.86 2.11
C TRP A 49 14.45 -7.13 2.66
N ILE A 50 15.44 -6.68 1.91
CA ILE A 50 16.85 -6.62 2.29
C ILE A 50 17.36 -5.25 1.89
N PHE A 51 17.58 -4.37 2.86
CA PHE A 51 18.05 -3.00 2.66
C PHE A 51 19.47 -2.87 3.19
N PRO A 52 20.45 -2.65 2.32
CA PRO A 52 21.81 -2.35 2.74
C PRO A 52 21.86 -1.13 3.64
N LYS A 53 22.72 -1.19 4.66
CA LYS A 53 22.99 -0.07 5.60
C LYS A 53 24.47 0.25 5.75
N GLY A 54 25.31 -0.31 4.88
CA GLY A 54 26.76 -0.22 4.87
C GLY A 54 27.38 -1.45 4.26
N GLU A 55 28.69 -1.61 4.40
CA GLU A 55 29.43 -2.68 3.73
C GLU A 55 29.01 -4.09 4.16
N ASN A 56 28.66 -4.26 5.44
CA ASN A 56 28.30 -5.55 6.03
C ASN A 56 27.06 -5.47 6.95
N LEU A 57 26.26 -4.40 6.84
CA LEU A 57 25.04 -4.21 7.61
C LEU A 57 23.83 -4.23 6.70
N VAL A 58 22.76 -4.89 7.15
CA VAL A 58 21.48 -4.93 6.46
C VAL A 58 20.31 -4.73 7.42
N ASN A 59 19.28 -4.04 6.95
CA ASN A 59 17.94 -4.12 7.52
C ASN A 59 17.18 -5.19 6.72
N VAL A 60 16.88 -6.31 7.36
CA VAL A 60 16.14 -7.42 6.76
C VAL A 60 14.86 -7.66 7.52
N GLY A 61 13.76 -7.80 6.80
CA GLY A 61 12.46 -8.02 7.42
C GLY A 61 11.41 -8.52 6.44
N LEU A 62 10.24 -8.78 6.96
CA LEU A 62 9.07 -9.10 6.16
C LEU A 62 7.77 -8.65 6.83
N GLY A 63 6.74 -8.45 6.00
CA GLY A 63 5.38 -8.22 6.42
C GLY A 63 4.48 -9.37 5.98
N VAL A 64 3.52 -9.71 6.83
CA VAL A 64 2.48 -10.72 6.56
C VAL A 64 1.13 -10.05 6.78
N GLN A 65 0.20 -10.26 5.88
CA GLN A 65 -1.19 -9.82 6.05
C GLN A 65 -1.80 -10.46 7.31
N MET A 66 -2.56 -9.70 8.10
CA MET A 66 -3.22 -10.20 9.32
C MET A 66 -4.53 -10.94 9.01
N LYS A 67 -4.48 -11.87 8.09
CA LYS A 67 -5.58 -12.76 7.78
C LYS A 67 -5.55 -13.98 8.70
N GLU A 68 -6.73 -14.48 9.10
CA GLU A 68 -6.82 -15.69 9.91
C GLU A 68 -6.05 -16.86 9.28
N GLY A 69 -5.28 -17.56 10.09
CA GLY A 69 -4.42 -18.67 9.64
C GLY A 69 -3.06 -18.23 9.05
N PHE A 70 -2.78 -16.92 8.91
CA PHE A 70 -1.50 -16.48 8.43
C PHE A 70 -0.43 -16.51 9.53
N PRO A 71 0.82 -16.83 9.17
CA PRO A 71 1.87 -17.09 10.15
C PRO A 71 2.42 -15.80 10.79
N ASN A 72 3.06 -15.97 11.95
CA ASN A 72 3.79 -14.90 12.62
C ASN A 72 4.97 -14.40 11.75
N PRO A 73 5.13 -13.08 11.52
CA PRO A 73 6.17 -12.53 10.65
C PRO A 73 7.60 -12.83 11.12
N LYS A 74 7.88 -12.84 12.43
CA LYS A 74 9.19 -13.19 12.96
C LYS A 74 9.57 -14.63 12.60
N ASN A 75 8.65 -15.57 12.83
CA ASN A 75 8.89 -16.98 12.52
C ASN A 75 9.13 -17.18 11.01
N MET A 76 8.38 -16.47 10.17
CA MET A 76 8.54 -16.51 8.72
C MET A 76 9.87 -15.91 8.28
N LEU A 77 10.32 -14.81 8.88
CA LEU A 77 11.61 -14.20 8.59
C LEU A 77 12.74 -15.23 8.82
N TYR A 78 12.74 -15.89 9.98
CA TYR A 78 13.76 -16.90 10.30
C TYR A 78 13.69 -18.10 9.37
N ARG A 79 12.51 -18.62 9.10
CA ARG A 79 12.31 -19.81 8.28
C ARG A 79 12.62 -19.58 6.79
N SER A 80 12.23 -18.44 6.24
CA SER A 80 12.19 -18.26 4.79
C SER A 80 13.28 -17.33 4.24
N VAL A 81 13.84 -16.45 5.08
CA VAL A 81 14.83 -15.45 4.65
C VAL A 81 16.18 -15.68 5.34
N LEU A 82 16.19 -15.74 6.67
CA LEU A 82 17.43 -15.85 7.45
C LEU A 82 18.05 -17.25 7.41
N SER A 83 17.33 -18.25 6.95
CA SER A 83 17.86 -19.60 6.64
C SER A 83 18.71 -19.66 5.36
N LYS A 84 18.72 -18.58 4.56
CA LYS A 84 19.55 -18.53 3.34
C LYS A 84 21.04 -18.42 3.70
N PRO A 85 21.95 -18.99 2.86
CA PRO A 85 23.40 -18.96 3.13
C PRO A 85 23.97 -17.57 3.41
N SER A 86 23.35 -16.52 2.87
CA SER A 86 23.76 -15.13 3.08
C SER A 86 23.65 -14.66 4.53
N PHE A 87 22.85 -15.33 5.35
CA PHE A 87 22.53 -14.90 6.71
C PHE A 87 22.98 -15.87 7.81
N LEU A 88 23.49 -17.07 7.47
CA LEU A 88 23.76 -18.13 8.44
C LEU A 88 24.67 -17.67 9.60
N ASP A 89 25.74 -16.91 9.28
CA ASP A 89 26.71 -16.42 10.27
C ASP A 89 26.44 -14.95 10.68
N SER A 90 25.27 -14.43 10.38
CA SER A 90 24.96 -13.04 10.70
C SER A 90 24.53 -12.86 12.15
N LYS A 91 24.90 -11.72 12.76
CA LYS A 91 24.56 -11.37 14.13
C LYS A 91 23.42 -10.34 14.18
N VAL A 92 22.43 -10.57 15.03
CA VAL A 92 21.38 -9.59 15.30
C VAL A 92 21.98 -8.45 16.12
N LEU A 93 21.77 -7.22 15.67
CA LEU A 93 22.16 -6.00 16.38
C LEU A 93 20.93 -5.32 16.99
N GLU A 94 19.81 -5.33 16.26
CA GLU A 94 18.55 -4.73 16.67
C GLU A 94 17.39 -5.51 16.02
N GLY A 95 16.26 -5.60 16.68
CA GLY A 95 15.05 -6.23 16.13
C GLY A 95 13.79 -5.59 16.67
N GLY A 96 12.73 -5.64 15.87
CA GLY A 96 11.43 -5.11 16.27
C GLY A 96 10.36 -5.34 15.22
N GLY A 97 9.12 -5.23 15.63
CA GLY A 97 7.95 -5.38 14.76
C GLY A 97 6.88 -4.35 15.05
N GLY A 98 5.92 -4.27 14.16
CA GLY A 98 4.78 -3.37 14.28
C GLY A 98 3.67 -3.76 13.32
N LEU A 99 2.56 -3.06 13.45
CA LEU A 99 1.43 -3.16 12.53
C LEU A 99 1.45 -1.94 11.61
N VAL A 100 1.09 -2.15 10.37
CA VAL A 100 0.92 -1.08 9.39
C VAL A 100 -0.37 -1.31 8.61
N SER A 101 -1.16 -0.26 8.41
CA SER A 101 -2.30 -0.32 7.52
C SER A 101 -1.83 -0.44 6.07
N THR A 102 -2.44 -1.35 5.33
CA THR A 102 -2.13 -1.61 3.91
C THR A 102 -3.34 -1.34 3.03
N ARG A 103 -4.10 -0.31 3.35
CA ARG A 103 -5.29 0.12 2.63
C ARG A 103 -5.23 1.61 2.30
N ARG A 104 -6.19 2.08 1.50
CA ARG A 104 -6.44 3.50 1.29
C ARG A 104 -6.68 4.24 2.59
N PRO A 105 -6.42 5.57 2.66
CA PRO A 105 -6.73 6.40 3.82
C PRO A 105 -8.18 6.25 4.26
N MET A 106 -8.45 6.57 5.51
CA MET A 106 -9.82 6.69 6.03
C MET A 106 -10.66 7.53 5.08
N SER A 107 -11.89 7.11 4.86
CA SER A 107 -12.80 7.83 3.96
C SER A 107 -13.12 9.24 4.48
N ASN A 108 -13.16 9.43 5.79
CA ASN A 108 -13.25 10.72 6.48
C ASN A 108 -12.24 10.75 7.63
N MET A 109 -11.42 11.80 7.70
CA MET A 109 -10.35 11.97 8.69
C MET A 109 -10.62 13.14 9.65
N VAL A 110 -11.84 13.70 9.66
CA VAL A 110 -12.19 14.83 10.52
C VAL A 110 -13.48 14.57 11.29
N GLY A 111 -13.57 15.17 12.46
CA GLY A 111 -14.77 15.27 13.28
C GLY A 111 -14.81 16.63 13.95
N ASN A 112 -15.79 16.89 14.81
CA ASN A 112 -15.88 18.15 15.55
C ASN A 112 -14.69 18.26 16.51
N GLY A 113 -13.79 19.22 16.26
CA GLY A 113 -12.60 19.46 17.04
C GLY A 113 -11.51 18.39 16.94
N ILE A 114 -11.57 17.48 15.96
CA ILE A 114 -10.59 16.39 15.83
C ILE A 114 -10.17 16.18 14.37
N LEU A 115 -8.87 15.92 14.17
CA LEU A 115 -8.26 15.57 12.88
C LEU A 115 -7.36 14.35 13.06
N PHE A 116 -7.54 13.32 12.23
CA PHE A 116 -6.72 12.11 12.21
C PHE A 116 -5.61 12.24 11.17
N VAL A 117 -4.39 11.86 11.54
CA VAL A 117 -3.21 11.93 10.67
C VAL A 117 -2.34 10.67 10.80
N GLY A 118 -1.52 10.40 9.81
CA GLY A 118 -0.56 9.30 9.83
C GLY A 118 -1.22 7.92 9.87
N ASP A 119 -0.64 7.01 10.64
CA ASP A 119 -1.15 5.65 10.78
C ASP A 119 -2.56 5.60 11.37
N ALA A 120 -2.91 6.53 12.24
CA ALA A 120 -4.27 6.66 12.80
C ALA A 120 -5.34 6.96 11.72
N ALA A 121 -4.94 7.51 10.57
CA ALA A 121 -5.80 7.81 9.44
C ALA A 121 -5.56 6.85 8.23
N TYR A 122 -4.84 5.77 8.43
CA TYR A 122 -4.48 4.78 7.40
C TYR A 122 -3.76 5.42 6.19
N GLN A 123 -2.84 6.35 6.45
CA GLN A 123 -2.13 7.12 5.42
C GLN A 123 -0.84 6.50 4.87
N PRO A 124 -0.26 5.41 5.44
CA PRO A 124 0.83 4.71 4.78
C PRO A 124 0.47 4.24 3.37
N ASN A 125 1.48 4.08 2.53
CA ASN A 125 1.29 3.57 1.17
C ASN A 125 0.74 2.13 1.22
N PRO A 126 -0.37 1.81 0.56
CA PRO A 126 -1.00 0.49 0.63
C PRO A 126 -0.14 -0.67 0.15
N VAL A 127 0.81 -0.41 -0.76
CA VAL A 127 1.64 -1.46 -1.37
C VAL A 127 2.92 -1.71 -0.57
N HIS A 128 3.60 -0.65 -0.12
CA HIS A 128 4.92 -0.79 0.50
C HIS A 128 5.00 -0.31 1.96
N GLY A 129 3.89 0.15 2.56
CA GLY A 129 3.81 0.52 3.98
C GLY A 129 4.56 1.81 4.37
N GLY A 130 5.12 2.54 3.42
CA GLY A 130 5.84 3.78 3.70
C GLY A 130 4.90 4.91 4.11
N GLY A 131 5.02 5.40 5.35
CA GLY A 131 4.10 6.36 5.96
C GLY A 131 4.72 7.72 6.32
N ILE A 132 6.05 7.85 6.42
CA ILE A 132 6.72 9.07 6.92
C ILE A 132 6.35 10.29 6.09
N GLY A 133 6.55 10.25 4.78
CA GLY A 133 6.25 11.38 3.89
C GLY A 133 4.76 11.77 3.90
N PRO A 134 3.83 10.84 3.67
CA PRO A 134 2.40 11.14 3.77
C PRO A 134 1.98 11.71 5.13
N SER A 135 2.49 11.18 6.24
CA SER A 135 2.16 11.66 7.59
C SER A 135 2.64 13.09 7.84
N MET A 136 3.85 13.45 7.37
CA MET A 136 4.38 14.81 7.50
C MET A 136 3.52 15.82 6.74
N VAL A 137 3.11 15.51 5.52
CA VAL A 137 2.26 16.41 4.73
C VAL A 137 0.84 16.45 5.31
N ALA A 138 0.29 15.30 5.76
CA ALA A 138 -0.99 15.27 6.43
C ALA A 138 -0.99 16.14 7.69
N GLY A 139 0.05 16.05 8.52
CA GLY A 139 0.22 16.92 9.70
C GLY A 139 0.22 18.40 9.35
N LYS A 140 0.94 18.79 8.27
CA LYS A 140 0.92 20.18 7.78
C LYS A 140 -0.48 20.61 7.36
N LEU A 141 -1.18 19.83 6.55
CA LEU A 141 -2.53 20.15 6.06
C LEU A 141 -3.55 20.20 7.20
N ALA A 142 -3.46 19.26 8.15
CA ALA A 142 -4.30 19.23 9.33
C ALA A 142 -4.09 20.48 10.21
N ALA A 143 -2.84 20.88 10.43
CA ALA A 143 -2.52 22.10 11.18
C ALA A 143 -3.09 23.36 10.50
N GLN A 144 -2.98 23.44 9.16
CA GLN A 144 -3.55 24.56 8.40
C GLN A 144 -5.09 24.64 8.54
N ALA A 145 -5.78 23.48 8.49
CA ALA A 145 -7.23 23.45 8.71
C ALA A 145 -7.60 23.84 10.16
N ALA A 146 -6.84 23.34 11.14
CA ALA A 146 -7.04 23.67 12.54
C ALA A 146 -6.84 25.18 12.83
N CYS A 147 -5.79 25.80 12.28
CA CYS A 147 -5.55 27.23 12.43
C CYS A 147 -6.71 28.05 11.87
N ARG A 148 -7.16 27.76 10.64
CA ARG A 148 -8.33 28.43 10.06
C ARG A 148 -9.57 28.29 10.94
N GLY A 149 -9.87 27.07 11.40
CA GLY A 149 -11.03 26.84 12.27
C GLY A 149 -10.95 27.58 13.61
N ILE A 150 -9.75 27.73 14.19
CA ILE A 150 -9.55 28.52 15.42
C ILE A 150 -9.73 30.01 15.13
N GLU A 151 -9.18 30.54 14.04
CA GLU A 151 -9.33 31.94 13.62
C GLU A 151 -10.80 32.30 13.35
N ASP A 152 -11.54 31.41 12.72
CA ASP A 152 -12.95 31.56 12.40
C ASP A 152 -13.88 31.27 13.60
N GLY A 153 -13.38 30.72 14.70
CA GLY A 153 -14.14 30.29 15.86
C GLY A 153 -15.05 29.08 15.60
N ASP A 154 -14.79 28.32 14.53
CA ASP A 154 -15.58 27.15 14.13
C ASP A 154 -14.67 25.92 13.92
N LEU A 155 -14.77 24.94 14.83
CA LEU A 155 -14.07 23.65 14.74
C LEU A 155 -15.05 22.50 14.40
N SER A 156 -16.15 22.79 13.75
CA SER A 156 -17.08 21.77 13.26
C SER A 156 -16.40 20.89 12.19
N MET A 157 -16.97 19.71 11.98
CA MET A 157 -16.52 18.80 10.92
C MET A 157 -16.56 19.47 9.55
N GLU A 158 -17.57 20.30 9.30
CA GLU A 158 -17.73 21.06 8.07
C GLU A 158 -16.60 22.05 7.84
N SER A 159 -16.22 22.80 8.86
CA SER A 159 -15.10 23.76 8.81
C SER A 159 -13.78 23.05 8.58
N LEU A 160 -13.54 21.94 9.26
CA LEU A 160 -12.32 21.13 9.15
C LEU A 160 -12.27 20.26 7.88
N TRP A 161 -13.36 20.19 7.09
CA TRP A 161 -13.47 19.32 5.90
C TRP A 161 -12.45 19.60 4.82
N SER A 162 -11.93 20.82 4.77
CA SER A 162 -10.87 21.23 3.85
C SER A 162 -9.63 20.33 3.94
N TYR A 163 -9.29 19.82 5.13
CA TYR A 163 -8.20 18.87 5.31
C TYR A 163 -8.43 17.58 4.51
N ASN A 164 -9.63 16.99 4.56
CA ASN A 164 -9.99 15.83 3.75
C ASN A 164 -9.76 16.13 2.26
N VAL A 165 -10.34 17.22 1.77
CA VAL A 165 -10.29 17.60 0.35
C VAL A 165 -8.85 17.78 -0.13
N GLU A 166 -8.03 18.52 0.62
CA GLU A 166 -6.65 18.82 0.27
C GLU A 166 -5.77 17.56 0.29
N PHE A 167 -5.89 16.74 1.35
CA PHE A 167 -5.13 15.49 1.45
C PHE A 167 -5.53 14.48 0.38
N MET A 168 -6.85 14.31 0.12
CA MET A 168 -7.34 13.36 -0.86
C MET A 168 -6.89 13.72 -2.28
N LYS A 169 -6.85 15.01 -2.64
CA LYS A 169 -6.31 15.47 -3.91
C LYS A 169 -4.80 15.26 -4.02
N TRP A 170 -4.06 15.55 -2.95
CA TRP A 170 -2.61 15.47 -2.97
C TRP A 170 -2.09 14.01 -2.95
N TYR A 171 -2.65 13.18 -2.10
CA TYR A 171 -2.14 11.81 -1.88
C TYR A 171 -3.22 10.74 -1.89
N GLY A 172 -4.41 11.01 -1.34
CA GLY A 172 -5.47 10.03 -1.17
C GLY A 172 -5.88 9.36 -2.48
N ALA A 173 -5.95 10.12 -3.59
CA ALA A 173 -6.27 9.58 -4.91
C ALA A 173 -5.23 8.56 -5.39
N LYS A 174 -3.94 8.83 -5.13
CA LYS A 174 -2.84 7.89 -5.40
C LYS A 174 -2.99 6.64 -4.54
N ALA A 175 -3.11 6.83 -3.22
CA ALA A 175 -3.21 5.73 -2.27
C ALA A 175 -4.43 4.85 -2.53
N ALA A 176 -5.58 5.45 -2.88
CA ALA A 176 -6.79 4.69 -3.23
C ALA A 176 -6.63 3.85 -4.51
N GLY A 177 -5.94 4.36 -5.52
CA GLY A 177 -5.56 3.57 -6.68
C GLY A 177 -4.62 2.42 -6.34
N LEU A 178 -3.63 2.67 -5.48
CA LEU A 178 -2.68 1.66 -5.01
C LEU A 178 -3.34 0.59 -4.13
N ASP A 179 -4.39 0.93 -3.39
CA ASP A 179 -5.17 -0.04 -2.62
C ASP A 179 -5.84 -1.10 -3.54
N ILE A 180 -6.41 -0.67 -4.66
CA ILE A 180 -6.95 -1.58 -5.69
C ILE A 180 -5.85 -2.52 -6.22
N PHE A 181 -4.66 -2.00 -6.45
CA PHE A 181 -3.52 -2.81 -6.89
C PHE A 181 -3.03 -3.78 -5.80
N ARG A 182 -3.00 -3.35 -4.54
CA ARG A 182 -2.66 -4.20 -3.40
C ARG A 182 -3.62 -5.38 -3.28
N ILE A 183 -4.95 -5.16 -3.42
CA ILE A 183 -5.94 -6.24 -3.39
C ILE A 183 -5.66 -7.28 -4.49
N PHE A 184 -5.32 -6.84 -5.68
CA PHE A 184 -4.91 -7.72 -6.77
C PHE A 184 -3.64 -8.52 -6.42
N LEU A 185 -2.57 -7.85 -5.97
CA LEU A 185 -1.31 -8.51 -5.62
C LEU A 185 -1.47 -9.56 -4.52
N GLN A 186 -2.32 -9.30 -3.54
CA GLN A 186 -2.59 -10.23 -2.43
C GLN A 186 -3.35 -11.49 -2.86
N LYS A 187 -4.01 -11.48 -4.02
CA LYS A 187 -4.69 -12.63 -4.61
C LYS A 187 -3.81 -13.44 -5.56
N CYS A 188 -2.72 -12.85 -6.07
CA CYS A 188 -1.81 -13.54 -6.97
C CYS A 188 -1.02 -14.63 -6.23
N SER A 189 -0.89 -15.79 -6.85
CA SER A 189 0.10 -16.82 -6.48
C SER A 189 1.52 -16.40 -6.91
N ASP A 190 2.55 -17.05 -6.36
CA ASP A 190 3.94 -16.84 -6.79
C ASP A 190 4.11 -17.14 -8.29
N ASP A 191 3.39 -18.15 -8.84
CA ASP A 191 3.43 -18.50 -10.25
C ASP A 191 2.82 -17.42 -11.15
N GLU A 192 1.75 -16.76 -10.71
CA GLU A 192 1.11 -15.66 -11.45
C GLU A 192 1.97 -14.42 -11.43
N LEU A 193 2.58 -14.09 -10.29
CA LEU A 193 3.53 -12.97 -10.19
C LEU A 193 4.75 -13.20 -11.09
N ASN A 194 5.35 -14.39 -11.04
CA ASN A 194 6.46 -14.76 -11.90
C ASN A 194 6.07 -14.72 -13.38
N TYR A 195 4.91 -15.24 -13.75
CA TYR A 195 4.41 -15.17 -15.12
C TYR A 195 4.23 -13.72 -15.59
N GLY A 196 3.63 -12.88 -14.76
CA GLY A 196 3.39 -11.47 -15.05
C GLY A 196 4.69 -10.70 -15.31
N MET A 197 5.71 -10.93 -14.48
CA MET A 197 7.03 -10.29 -14.60
C MET A 197 7.82 -10.85 -15.79
N ALA A 198 7.94 -12.18 -15.92
CA ALA A 198 8.68 -12.83 -17.01
C ALA A 198 8.14 -12.48 -18.41
N ASN A 199 6.82 -12.29 -18.53
CA ASN A 199 6.18 -11.89 -19.78
C ASN A 199 6.06 -10.36 -19.95
N GLY A 200 6.57 -9.56 -19.03
CA GLY A 200 6.53 -8.10 -19.06
C GLY A 200 5.11 -7.54 -19.01
N LEU A 201 4.15 -8.28 -18.40
CA LEU A 201 2.80 -7.80 -18.11
C LEU A 201 2.81 -6.83 -16.94
N ILE A 202 3.71 -7.08 -15.97
CA ILE A 202 4.05 -6.21 -14.84
C ILE A 202 5.54 -5.93 -14.96
N LYS A 203 5.94 -4.68 -15.16
CA LYS A 203 7.35 -4.27 -15.25
C LYS A 203 7.74 -3.48 -14.01
N GLU A 204 9.03 -3.45 -13.68
CA GLU A 204 9.59 -2.62 -12.60
C GLU A 204 9.22 -1.15 -12.77
N GLU A 205 9.30 -0.63 -14.01
CA GLU A 205 8.89 0.74 -14.32
C GLU A 205 7.41 1.01 -14.03
N ASP A 206 6.53 0.02 -14.23
CA ASP A 206 5.11 0.13 -13.92
C ASP A 206 4.89 0.23 -12.41
N LEU A 207 5.62 -0.57 -11.63
CA LEU A 207 5.59 -0.53 -10.17
C LEU A 207 6.12 0.80 -9.63
N LEU A 208 7.23 1.29 -10.20
CA LEU A 208 7.81 2.58 -9.83
C LEU A 208 6.85 3.73 -10.15
N LYS A 209 6.31 3.81 -11.37
CA LYS A 209 5.33 4.83 -11.76
C LYS A 209 4.09 4.79 -10.88
N ALA A 210 3.54 3.58 -10.62
CA ALA A 210 2.41 3.42 -9.71
C ALA A 210 2.77 3.92 -8.30
N SER A 211 3.95 3.59 -7.78
CA SER A 211 4.40 4.05 -6.46
C SER A 211 4.55 5.57 -6.39
N LEU A 212 4.90 6.24 -7.50
CA LEU A 212 4.95 7.69 -7.65
C LEU A 212 3.58 8.34 -7.89
N GLY A 213 2.53 7.53 -8.10
CA GLY A 213 1.17 8.00 -8.41
C GLY A 213 0.97 8.42 -9.85
N GLU A 214 1.91 8.07 -10.72
CA GLU A 214 1.82 8.34 -12.15
C GLU A 214 0.89 7.33 -12.85
N ASP A 215 0.18 7.79 -13.87
CA ASP A 215 -0.61 6.89 -14.70
C ASP A 215 0.28 6.18 -15.73
N LEU A 216 0.06 4.87 -15.87
CA LEU A 216 0.71 4.08 -16.91
C LEU A 216 0.21 4.52 -18.29
N LYS A 217 1.04 5.28 -19.00
CA LYS A 217 0.78 5.66 -20.40
C LYS A 217 1.40 4.61 -21.33
N LEU A 218 0.67 3.53 -21.59
CA LEU A 218 1.09 2.52 -22.56
C LEU A 218 0.72 2.96 -23.98
N THR A 219 1.67 2.85 -24.90
CA THR A 219 1.41 3.01 -26.34
C THR A 219 0.49 1.88 -26.85
N VAL A 220 -0.13 2.09 -27.99
CA VAL A 220 -0.98 1.05 -28.63
C VAL A 220 -0.18 -0.24 -28.88
N THR A 221 1.07 -0.10 -29.33
CA THR A 221 1.98 -1.22 -29.57
C THR A 221 2.33 -2.00 -28.30
N GLU A 222 2.59 -1.29 -27.17
CA GLU A 222 2.84 -1.94 -25.89
C GLU A 222 1.61 -2.66 -25.35
N LYS A 223 0.42 -2.06 -25.49
CA LYS A 223 -0.84 -2.73 -25.11
C LYS A 223 -1.05 -4.02 -25.90
N ALA A 224 -0.89 -3.98 -27.22
CA ALA A 224 -0.99 -5.15 -28.07
C ALA A 224 0.05 -6.22 -27.71
N ARG A 225 1.32 -5.82 -27.51
CA ARG A 225 2.40 -6.74 -27.10
C ARG A 225 2.10 -7.42 -25.77
N ARG A 226 1.63 -6.67 -24.75
CA ARG A 226 1.26 -7.23 -23.45
C ARG A 226 0.05 -8.16 -23.58
N PHE A 227 -0.94 -7.80 -24.39
CA PHE A 227 -2.10 -8.65 -24.67
C PHE A 227 -1.67 -10.01 -25.24
N PHE A 228 -0.86 -10.03 -26.32
CA PHE A 228 -0.39 -11.28 -26.92
C PHE A 228 0.46 -12.13 -25.95
N ARG A 229 1.29 -11.50 -25.13
CA ARG A 229 2.09 -12.22 -24.12
C ARG A 229 1.24 -12.76 -22.97
N GLY A 230 0.10 -12.15 -22.68
CA GLY A 230 -0.85 -12.58 -21.64
C GLY A 230 -1.77 -13.73 -22.04
N LEU A 231 -1.84 -14.09 -23.33
CA LEU A 231 -2.76 -15.12 -23.82
C LEU A 231 -2.54 -16.52 -23.23
N GLY A 232 -1.33 -16.81 -22.73
CA GLY A 232 -1.05 -18.06 -22.02
C GLY A 232 -1.78 -18.19 -20.66
N ARG A 233 -2.26 -17.07 -20.07
CA ARG A 233 -3.06 -17.03 -18.84
C ARG A 233 -4.18 -15.98 -18.97
N PRO A 234 -5.24 -16.26 -19.72
CA PRO A 234 -6.25 -15.26 -20.05
C PRO A 234 -7.06 -14.76 -18.85
N SER A 235 -7.25 -15.58 -17.81
CA SER A 235 -7.89 -15.16 -16.56
C SER A 235 -7.05 -14.10 -15.82
N PHE A 236 -5.74 -14.33 -15.69
CA PHE A 236 -4.81 -13.39 -15.10
C PHE A 236 -4.74 -12.08 -15.89
N LEU A 237 -4.70 -12.13 -17.22
CA LEU A 237 -4.73 -10.95 -18.08
C LEU A 237 -6.00 -10.12 -17.86
N ARG A 238 -7.18 -10.76 -17.84
CA ARG A 238 -8.46 -10.08 -17.55
C ARG A 238 -8.48 -9.45 -16.17
N ALA A 239 -7.96 -10.15 -15.16
CA ALA A 239 -7.85 -9.62 -13.79
C ALA A 239 -6.95 -8.38 -13.75
N LEU A 240 -5.81 -8.39 -14.44
CA LEU A 240 -4.89 -7.25 -14.52
C LEU A 240 -5.54 -6.05 -15.23
N GLU A 241 -6.25 -6.27 -16.33
CA GLU A 241 -7.00 -5.22 -17.05
C GLU A 241 -8.12 -4.62 -16.19
N LYS A 242 -8.88 -5.47 -15.50
CA LYS A 242 -9.93 -5.05 -14.54
C LYS A 242 -9.33 -4.22 -13.42
N THR A 243 -8.20 -4.65 -12.87
CA THR A 243 -7.45 -3.92 -11.83
C THR A 243 -7.05 -2.54 -12.34
N ALA A 244 -6.42 -2.44 -13.50
CA ALA A 244 -6.00 -1.15 -14.07
C ALA A 244 -7.20 -0.20 -14.31
N LYS A 245 -8.34 -0.73 -14.76
CA LYS A 245 -9.58 0.05 -14.94
C LYS A 245 -10.09 0.58 -13.60
N ASN A 246 -10.13 -0.27 -12.57
CA ASN A 246 -10.64 0.10 -11.25
C ASN A 246 -9.69 1.04 -10.49
N MET A 247 -8.37 0.92 -10.67
CA MET A 247 -7.40 1.90 -10.19
C MET A 247 -7.70 3.31 -10.71
N LYS A 248 -7.98 3.45 -12.03
CA LYS A 248 -8.33 4.74 -12.65
C LYS A 248 -9.65 5.29 -12.13
N LYS A 249 -10.68 4.43 -12.01
CA LYS A 249 -11.98 4.84 -11.44
C LYS A 249 -11.82 5.34 -10.00
N MET A 250 -11.11 4.58 -9.16
CA MET A 250 -10.86 4.92 -7.77
C MET A 250 -10.11 6.25 -7.66
N LYS A 251 -9.01 6.42 -8.41
CA LYS A 251 -8.25 7.67 -8.46
C LYS A 251 -9.13 8.85 -8.87
N SER A 252 -9.98 8.69 -9.90
CA SER A 252 -10.91 9.73 -10.34
C SER A 252 -11.95 10.12 -9.29
N LEU A 253 -12.48 9.17 -8.52
CA LEU A 253 -13.40 9.44 -7.42
C LEU A 253 -12.71 10.26 -6.31
N TYR A 254 -11.51 9.89 -5.91
CA TYR A 254 -10.75 10.59 -4.88
C TYR A 254 -10.27 11.98 -5.32
N MET A 255 -9.95 12.18 -6.59
CA MET A 255 -9.64 13.52 -7.14
C MET A 255 -10.85 14.46 -7.10
N ARG A 256 -12.06 13.92 -7.11
CA ARG A 256 -13.34 14.63 -6.95
C ARG A 256 -13.95 14.35 -5.58
N TYR A 257 -13.10 14.38 -4.55
CA TYR A 257 -13.56 14.14 -3.18
C TYR A 257 -14.71 15.09 -2.82
N PRO A 258 -15.82 14.56 -2.26
CA PRO A 258 -17.09 15.29 -2.14
C PRO A 258 -17.10 16.28 -0.97
N GLN A 259 -18.11 17.16 -0.98
CA GLN A 259 -18.51 17.89 0.21
C GLN A 259 -19.32 16.97 1.16
N PRO A 260 -19.48 17.33 2.45
CA PRO A 260 -20.15 16.48 3.44
C PRO A 260 -21.52 15.96 3.02
N ARG A 261 -22.31 16.77 2.32
CA ARG A 261 -23.67 16.41 1.86
C ARG A 261 -23.70 15.27 0.83
N GLU A 262 -22.65 15.15 0.03
CA GLU A 262 -22.52 14.16 -1.05
C GLU A 262 -21.72 12.93 -0.62
N PHE A 263 -21.16 12.94 0.60
CA PHE A 263 -20.19 11.97 1.07
C PHE A 263 -20.72 10.52 1.03
N GLU A 264 -21.95 10.27 1.44
CA GLU A 264 -22.54 8.92 1.46
C GLU A 264 -22.69 8.31 0.06
N VAL A 265 -23.02 9.14 -0.94
CA VAL A 265 -23.13 8.67 -2.33
C VAL A 265 -21.75 8.31 -2.87
N TRP A 266 -20.77 9.16 -2.61
CA TRP A 266 -19.38 8.93 -2.98
C TRP A 266 -18.83 7.67 -2.29
N LEU A 267 -19.07 7.49 -0.99
CA LEU A 267 -18.60 6.34 -0.21
C LEU A 267 -19.15 5.02 -0.75
N ARG A 268 -20.42 4.99 -1.16
CA ARG A 268 -21.01 3.81 -1.80
C ARG A 268 -20.27 3.44 -3.08
N GLN A 269 -19.97 4.41 -3.94
CA GLN A 269 -19.21 4.16 -5.17
C GLN A 269 -17.80 3.61 -4.90
N VAL A 270 -17.13 4.13 -3.87
CA VAL A 270 -15.82 3.62 -3.43
C VAL A 270 -15.94 2.17 -2.97
N ASN A 271 -16.92 1.87 -2.10
CA ASN A 271 -17.13 0.53 -1.56
C ASN A 271 -17.52 -0.50 -2.64
N ASP A 272 -18.30 -0.09 -3.65
CA ASP A 272 -18.66 -0.97 -4.77
C ASP A 272 -17.42 -1.39 -5.58
N ILE A 273 -16.49 -0.47 -5.84
CA ILE A 273 -15.23 -0.80 -6.52
C ILE A 273 -14.37 -1.74 -5.67
N VAL A 274 -14.27 -1.50 -4.36
CA VAL A 274 -13.50 -2.35 -3.45
C VAL A 274 -14.09 -3.76 -3.42
N ARG A 275 -15.40 -3.87 -3.23
CA ARG A 275 -16.11 -5.16 -3.23
C ARG A 275 -15.90 -5.92 -4.55
N GLU A 276 -16.00 -5.25 -5.69
CA GLU A 276 -15.73 -5.84 -7.01
C GLU A 276 -14.33 -6.45 -7.11
N MET A 277 -13.34 -5.86 -6.43
CA MET A 277 -11.97 -6.37 -6.38
C MET A 277 -11.78 -7.47 -5.34
N GLU A 278 -12.45 -7.37 -4.19
CA GLU A 278 -12.42 -8.40 -3.14
C GLU A 278 -13.09 -9.70 -3.61
N GLU A 279 -14.11 -9.64 -4.45
CA GLU A 279 -14.81 -10.79 -5.03
C GLU A 279 -14.14 -11.36 -6.29
N MET A 280 -13.15 -10.66 -6.85
CA MET A 280 -12.48 -11.10 -8.06
C MET A 280 -11.67 -12.39 -7.84
N THR A 281 -11.84 -13.37 -8.74
CA THR A 281 -11.08 -14.62 -8.80
C THR A 281 -10.44 -14.77 -10.18
N PHE A 282 -9.25 -15.41 -10.26
CA PHE A 282 -8.54 -15.66 -11.55
C PHE A 282 -7.54 -16.81 -11.41
#